data_18794269fa9ec5a25f1697d28050fd3d
#
_entry.id   18794269fa9ec5a25f1697d28050fd3d
#
_cell.length_a   1.000
_cell.length_b   1.000
_cell.length_c   1.000
_cell.angle_alpha   90.00
_cell.angle_beta   90.00
_cell.angle_gamma   90.00
#
_symmetry.space_group_name_H-M   'P 1'
#
loop_
_entity.id
_entity.type
_entity.pdbx_description
1 polymer ?
#
loop_
_entity_poly.entity_id
_entity_poly.type
_entity_poly.pdbx_seq_one_letter_code
_entity_poly.pdbx_strand_id
1 'polypeptide(L)'
;EGVKIQEIKGCAIASVVPNLTQVFEEISKRYIGQTPLILQPGVNTGINIRTDYPEEVGADLIVNALAARHLYGTPAIVVSFGTATTFVAVSKQGDFEGVAIAPGIVTSGESLFRATATLPQVALARPSSAIGKNTVRSLQAGIVFGFAGLVEGLVERIKAELGEDTHVIATGGLAELIMPETRVIEAVEPDLALIGLKLLYERNQALDH
;
A
#
# COMPACT_ATOMS: atom_id res chain seq x y z
N GLU A 1 -5.12 -1.21 24.91
CA GLU A 1 -6.16 -2.26 24.81
C GLU A 1 -5.53 -3.57 25.25
N GLY A 2 -6.09 -4.17 26.33
CA GLY A 2 -5.42 -5.23 27.07
C GLY A 2 -5.54 -6.63 26.47
N VAL A 3 -4.97 -6.86 25.28
CA VAL A 3 -4.80 -8.21 24.73
C VAL A 3 -3.73 -8.92 25.56
N LYS A 4 -4.08 -10.06 26.15
CA LYS A 4 -3.11 -10.89 26.87
C LYS A 4 -2.27 -11.69 25.86
N ILE A 5 -0.96 -11.76 26.08
CA ILE A 5 -0.04 -12.47 25.18
C ILE A 5 -0.48 -13.93 24.97
N GLN A 6 -1.02 -14.58 26.02
CA GLN A 6 -1.51 -15.96 25.95
C GLN A 6 -2.74 -16.16 25.04
N GLU A 7 -3.42 -15.09 24.67
CA GLU A 7 -4.57 -15.11 23.76
C GLU A 7 -4.15 -15.02 22.29
N ILE A 8 -2.87 -14.69 22.01
CA ILE A 8 -2.32 -14.62 20.65
C ILE A 8 -2.09 -16.05 20.15
N LYS A 9 -2.84 -16.43 19.12
CA LYS A 9 -2.80 -17.79 18.54
C LYS A 9 -1.77 -17.94 17.44
N GLY A 10 -1.26 -16.83 16.88
CA GLY A 10 -0.27 -16.88 15.82
C GLY A 10 0.22 -15.51 15.41
N CYS A 11 1.27 -15.49 14.62
CA CYS A 11 1.90 -14.29 14.10
C CYS A 11 2.18 -14.46 12.61
N ALA A 12 2.09 -13.36 11.87
CA ALA A 12 2.52 -13.31 10.48
C ALA A 12 3.30 -12.02 10.22
N ILE A 13 4.27 -12.11 9.32
CA ILE A 13 5.17 -10.99 8.96
C ILE A 13 5.21 -10.86 7.44
N ALA A 14 4.90 -9.66 6.95
CA ALA A 14 5.19 -9.22 5.60
C ALA A 14 6.19 -8.06 5.69
N SER A 15 7.40 -8.25 5.22
CA SER A 15 8.47 -7.26 5.33
C SER A 15 9.35 -7.29 4.08
N VAL A 16 9.75 -6.12 3.64
CA VAL A 16 10.74 -5.91 2.57
C VAL A 16 12.12 -5.51 3.12
N VAL A 17 12.28 -5.54 4.45
CA VAL A 17 13.53 -5.17 5.14
C VAL A 17 14.08 -6.38 5.91
N PRO A 18 15.08 -7.11 5.38
CA PRO A 18 15.55 -8.38 5.95
C PRO A 18 15.95 -8.30 7.42
N ASN A 19 16.70 -7.26 7.80
CA ASN A 19 17.15 -7.11 9.19
C ASN A 19 15.98 -6.93 10.18
N LEU A 20 14.91 -6.21 9.78
CA LEU A 20 13.72 -6.06 10.61
C LEU A 20 12.93 -7.35 10.69
N THR A 21 12.87 -8.11 9.60
CA THR A 21 12.19 -9.42 9.58
C THR A 21 12.77 -10.34 10.65
N GLN A 22 14.09 -10.45 10.76
CA GLN A 22 14.77 -11.26 11.78
C GLN A 22 14.45 -10.78 13.19
N VAL A 23 14.49 -9.47 13.43
CA VAL A 23 14.17 -8.89 14.74
C VAL A 23 12.73 -9.22 15.16
N PHE A 24 11.76 -9.06 14.25
CA PHE A 24 10.36 -9.38 14.53
C PHE A 24 10.11 -10.88 14.69
N GLU A 25 10.86 -11.73 13.98
CA GLU A 25 10.82 -13.17 14.18
C GLU A 25 11.31 -13.56 15.57
N GLU A 26 12.43 -12.99 16.04
CA GLU A 26 12.95 -13.21 17.40
C GLU A 26 11.99 -12.70 18.46
N ILE A 27 11.38 -11.51 18.27
CA ILE A 27 10.37 -10.96 19.17
C ILE A 27 9.18 -11.91 19.28
N SER A 28 8.67 -12.42 18.17
CA SER A 28 7.54 -13.34 18.12
C SER A 28 7.85 -14.61 18.91
N LYS A 29 9.00 -15.24 18.66
CA LYS A 29 9.44 -16.46 19.37
C LYS A 29 9.64 -16.22 20.85
N ARG A 30 10.32 -15.13 21.22
CA ARG A 30 10.75 -14.86 22.60
C ARG A 30 9.62 -14.37 23.50
N TYR A 31 8.78 -13.47 23.02
CA TYR A 31 7.79 -12.79 23.86
C TYR A 31 6.36 -13.33 23.66
N ILE A 32 6.03 -13.83 22.47
CA ILE A 32 4.71 -14.36 22.16
C ILE A 32 4.71 -15.89 22.25
N GLY A 33 5.88 -16.53 22.07
CA GLY A 33 6.00 -18.00 22.05
C GLY A 33 5.52 -18.64 20.76
N GLN A 34 5.41 -17.84 19.69
CA GLN A 34 4.92 -18.27 18.36
C GLN A 34 6.01 -18.12 17.31
N THR A 35 6.15 -19.13 16.44
CA THR A 35 6.94 -18.98 15.21
C THR A 35 6.07 -18.28 14.17
N PRO A 36 6.45 -17.09 13.68
CA PRO A 36 5.62 -16.35 12.75
C PRO A 36 5.64 -16.99 11.35
N LEU A 37 4.51 -16.91 10.64
CA LEU A 37 4.49 -17.09 9.20
C LEU A 37 5.16 -15.87 8.55
N ILE A 38 6.28 -16.07 7.87
CA ILE A 38 6.97 -15.00 7.14
C ILE A 38 6.61 -15.13 5.66
N LEU A 39 6.06 -14.05 5.07
CA LEU A 39 5.78 -14.02 3.64
C LEU A 39 7.09 -13.95 2.86
N GLN A 40 7.44 -15.06 2.23
CA GLN A 40 8.63 -15.27 1.41
C GLN A 40 8.31 -16.18 0.23
N PRO A 41 9.18 -16.30 -0.77
CA PRO A 41 8.99 -17.23 -1.88
C PRO A 41 8.66 -18.65 -1.39
N GLY A 42 7.61 -19.26 -1.97
CA GLY A 42 7.12 -20.60 -1.59
C GLY A 42 5.95 -20.60 -0.61
N VAL A 43 5.61 -19.49 0.05
CA VAL A 43 4.38 -19.38 0.83
C VAL A 43 3.17 -19.37 -0.09
N ASN A 44 2.13 -20.13 0.25
CA ASN A 44 0.90 -20.13 -0.53
C ASN A 44 0.10 -18.84 -0.32
N THR A 45 0.29 -17.89 -1.21
CA THR A 45 -0.41 -16.62 -1.17
C THR A 45 -1.88 -16.71 -1.62
N GLY A 46 -2.23 -17.74 -2.40
CA GLY A 46 -3.56 -17.86 -3.00
C GLY A 46 -3.88 -16.84 -4.08
N ILE A 47 -2.86 -16.12 -4.55
CA ILE A 47 -2.91 -15.22 -5.70
C ILE A 47 -1.77 -15.60 -6.67
N ASN A 48 -2.07 -15.72 -7.96
CA ASN A 48 -1.04 -15.92 -8.95
C ASN A 48 -0.37 -14.58 -9.24
N ILE A 49 0.95 -14.59 -9.35
CA ILE A 49 1.74 -13.40 -9.68
C ILE A 49 2.17 -13.52 -11.13
N ARG A 50 1.70 -12.60 -11.98
CA ARG A 50 1.87 -12.60 -13.44
C ARG A 50 2.99 -11.68 -13.91
N THR A 51 3.86 -11.24 -13.02
CA THR A 51 5.03 -10.42 -13.36
C THR A 51 6.14 -11.27 -13.97
N ASP A 52 7.05 -10.62 -14.69
CA ASP A 52 8.22 -11.28 -15.31
C ASP A 52 9.12 -11.95 -14.25
N TYR A 53 9.21 -11.34 -13.06
CA TYR A 53 10.01 -11.81 -11.92
C TYR A 53 9.13 -11.83 -10.66
N PRO A 54 8.35 -12.90 -10.43
CA PRO A 54 7.43 -12.99 -9.28
C PRO A 54 8.13 -12.87 -7.92
N GLU A 55 9.39 -13.29 -7.83
CA GLU A 55 10.22 -13.23 -6.62
C GLU A 55 10.64 -11.80 -6.23
N GLU A 56 10.56 -10.84 -7.14
CA GLU A 56 10.87 -9.43 -6.88
C GLU A 56 9.66 -8.65 -6.32
N VAL A 57 8.47 -9.26 -6.33
CA VAL A 57 7.26 -8.59 -5.85
C VAL A 57 7.30 -8.45 -4.33
N GLY A 58 7.22 -7.22 -3.85
CA GLY A 58 7.24 -6.91 -2.43
C GLY A 58 6.08 -7.58 -1.66
N ALA A 59 6.38 -8.08 -0.48
CA ALA A 59 5.42 -8.76 0.38
C ALA A 59 4.21 -7.88 0.72
N ASP A 60 4.42 -6.58 0.92
CA ASP A 60 3.40 -5.57 1.18
C ASP A 60 2.43 -5.40 0.01
N LEU A 61 2.91 -5.50 -1.23
CA LEU A 61 2.08 -5.43 -2.44
C LEU A 61 1.17 -6.66 -2.55
N ILE A 62 1.70 -7.84 -2.23
CA ILE A 62 0.95 -9.09 -2.27
C ILE A 62 -0.19 -9.10 -1.25
N VAL A 63 0.08 -8.73 0.01
CA VAL A 63 -0.96 -8.70 1.05
C VAL A 63 -2.03 -7.65 0.75
N ASN A 64 -1.66 -6.51 0.20
CA ASN A 64 -2.61 -5.49 -0.24
C ASN A 64 -3.53 -6.00 -1.36
N ALA A 65 -2.98 -6.71 -2.36
CA ALA A 65 -3.76 -7.34 -3.42
C ALA A 65 -4.74 -8.39 -2.88
N LEU A 66 -4.29 -9.22 -1.94
CA LEU A 66 -5.15 -10.23 -1.27
C LEU A 66 -6.33 -9.59 -0.55
N ALA A 67 -6.07 -8.53 0.24
CA ALA A 67 -7.10 -7.84 0.99
C ALA A 67 -8.09 -7.13 0.05
N ALA A 68 -7.62 -6.42 -0.96
CA ALA A 68 -8.47 -5.74 -1.92
C ALA A 68 -9.40 -6.73 -2.65
N ARG A 69 -8.86 -7.84 -3.15
CA ARG A 69 -9.65 -8.90 -3.76
C ARG A 69 -10.72 -9.46 -2.82
N HIS A 70 -10.38 -9.64 -1.54
CA HIS A 70 -11.29 -10.20 -0.55
C HIS A 70 -12.43 -9.23 -0.19
N LEU A 71 -12.12 -7.96 0.01
CA LEU A 71 -13.06 -6.97 0.52
C LEU A 71 -13.93 -6.34 -0.57
N TYR A 72 -13.35 -6.11 -1.75
CA TYR A 72 -13.98 -5.31 -2.81
C TYR A 72 -14.25 -6.12 -4.09
N GLY A 73 -13.67 -7.30 -4.20
CA GLY A 73 -13.78 -8.10 -5.42
C GLY A 73 -12.72 -7.75 -6.46
N THR A 74 -12.98 -8.14 -7.72
CA THR A 74 -12.06 -7.99 -8.86
C THR A 74 -12.79 -7.60 -10.12
N PRO A 75 -12.17 -6.86 -11.05
CA PRO A 75 -10.78 -6.36 -10.99
C PRO A 75 -10.60 -5.23 -9.96
N ALA A 76 -9.36 -5.02 -9.47
CA ALA A 76 -9.07 -4.00 -8.48
C ALA A 76 -7.71 -3.32 -8.69
N ILE A 77 -7.62 -2.05 -8.31
CA ILE A 77 -6.38 -1.28 -8.20
C ILE A 77 -6.20 -0.88 -6.74
N VAL A 78 -5.04 -1.18 -6.16
CA VAL A 78 -4.69 -0.67 -4.83
C VAL A 78 -3.68 0.46 -4.97
N VAL A 79 -4.06 1.65 -4.53
CA VAL A 79 -3.18 2.82 -4.45
C VAL A 79 -2.65 2.94 -3.03
N SER A 80 -1.35 2.70 -2.82
CA SER A 80 -0.74 2.80 -1.49
C SER A 80 0.15 4.05 -1.40
N PHE A 81 -0.12 4.90 -0.41
CA PHE A 81 0.62 6.14 -0.14
C PHE A 81 1.63 5.95 0.99
N GLY A 82 2.78 5.37 0.65
CA GLY A 82 3.90 5.12 1.55
C GLY A 82 5.15 5.94 1.19
N THR A 83 6.33 5.36 1.42
CA THR A 83 7.63 5.92 0.97
C THR A 83 7.68 6.06 -0.56
N ALA A 84 7.08 5.12 -1.26
CA ALA A 84 6.67 5.23 -2.66
C ALA A 84 5.14 5.29 -2.75
N THR A 85 4.62 5.80 -3.85
CA THR A 85 3.21 5.63 -4.22
C THR A 85 3.12 4.47 -5.19
N THR A 86 2.43 3.39 -4.82
CA THR A 86 2.31 2.18 -5.64
C THR A 86 0.88 1.97 -6.11
N PHE A 87 0.74 1.40 -7.31
CA PHE A 87 -0.54 1.09 -7.95
C PHE A 87 -0.54 -0.38 -8.31
N VAL A 88 -1.03 -1.21 -7.43
CA VAL A 88 -1.12 -2.67 -7.64
C VAL A 88 -2.33 -2.98 -8.49
N ALA A 89 -2.12 -3.71 -9.58
CA ALA A 89 -3.17 -4.14 -10.50
C ALA A 89 -3.55 -5.60 -10.23
N VAL A 90 -4.84 -5.83 -9.94
CA VAL A 90 -5.42 -7.17 -9.76
C VAL A 90 -6.44 -7.41 -10.86
N SER A 91 -6.24 -8.47 -11.65
CA SER A 91 -7.09 -8.81 -12.79
C SER A 91 -8.47 -9.29 -12.36
N LYS A 92 -9.40 -9.42 -13.32
CA LYS A 92 -10.73 -10.00 -13.12
C LYS A 92 -10.70 -11.44 -12.60
N GLN A 93 -9.63 -12.18 -12.91
CA GLN A 93 -9.41 -13.55 -12.39
C GLN A 93 -8.88 -13.56 -10.96
N GLY A 94 -8.51 -12.38 -10.43
CA GLY A 94 -7.93 -12.22 -9.11
C GLY A 94 -6.43 -12.46 -9.08
N ASP A 95 -5.74 -12.42 -10.22
CA ASP A 95 -4.29 -12.54 -10.33
C ASP A 95 -3.63 -11.17 -10.13
N PHE A 96 -2.43 -11.15 -9.54
CA PHE A 96 -1.59 -9.97 -9.44
C PHE A 96 -0.91 -9.75 -10.81
N GLU A 97 -1.35 -8.73 -11.56
CA GLU A 97 -0.85 -8.48 -12.91
C GLU A 97 0.43 -7.65 -12.94
N GLY A 98 0.62 -6.81 -11.94
CA GLY A 98 1.79 -5.94 -11.88
C GLY A 98 1.57 -4.73 -10.98
N VAL A 99 2.54 -3.81 -11.04
CA VAL A 99 2.53 -2.59 -10.23
C VAL A 99 3.15 -1.42 -10.99
N ALA A 100 2.55 -0.24 -10.86
CA ALA A 100 3.22 1.02 -11.19
C ALA A 100 3.75 1.64 -9.91
N ILE A 101 4.98 2.17 -9.94
CA ILE A 101 5.65 2.76 -8.78
C ILE A 101 6.02 4.20 -9.12
N ALA A 102 5.55 5.13 -8.29
CA ALA A 102 5.88 6.56 -8.35
C ALA A 102 6.55 7.00 -7.04
N PRO A 103 7.22 8.15 -7.02
CA PRO A 103 7.74 8.70 -5.77
C PRO A 103 6.62 8.89 -4.75
N GLY A 104 6.93 8.72 -3.45
CA GLY A 104 5.98 9.03 -2.38
C GLY A 104 5.76 10.53 -2.24
N ILE A 105 4.61 10.91 -1.67
CA ILE A 105 4.22 12.31 -1.50
C ILE A 105 5.22 13.07 -0.62
N VAL A 106 5.58 12.48 0.54
CA VAL A 106 6.56 13.07 1.46
C VAL A 106 7.94 13.14 0.81
N THR A 107 8.38 12.06 0.16
CA THR A 107 9.66 11.97 -0.55
C THR A 107 9.77 13.07 -1.63
N SER A 108 8.70 13.30 -2.38
CA SER A 108 8.65 14.36 -3.41
C SER A 108 8.75 15.76 -2.79
N GLY A 109 8.01 16.01 -1.70
CA GLY A 109 8.09 17.28 -0.98
C GLY A 109 9.48 17.56 -0.39
N GLU A 110 10.09 16.54 0.22
CA GLU A 110 11.45 16.63 0.74
C GLU A 110 12.50 16.84 -0.35
N SER A 111 12.32 16.22 -1.52
CA SER A 111 13.25 16.39 -2.64
C SER A 111 13.27 17.83 -3.16
N LEU A 112 12.11 18.50 -3.21
CA LEU A 112 12.04 19.94 -3.54
C LEU A 112 12.77 20.81 -2.52
N PHE A 113 12.60 20.53 -1.23
CA PHE A 113 13.32 21.24 -0.17
C PHE A 113 14.84 21.05 -0.30
N ARG A 114 15.31 19.82 -0.53
CA ARG A 114 16.75 19.52 -0.65
C ARG A 114 17.37 20.06 -1.94
N ALA A 115 16.61 20.11 -3.03
CA ALA A 115 17.11 20.55 -4.34
C ALA A 115 17.12 22.06 -4.53
N THR A 116 16.54 22.85 -3.61
CA THR A 116 16.41 24.30 -3.75
C THR A 116 16.97 25.03 -2.54
N ALA A 117 17.54 26.23 -2.79
CA ALA A 117 18.14 27.05 -1.70
C ALA A 117 17.10 27.79 -0.85
N THR A 118 15.86 27.96 -1.33
CA THR A 118 14.90 28.91 -0.74
C THR A 118 13.54 28.30 -0.40
N LEU A 119 13.22 27.11 -0.88
CA LEU A 119 11.93 26.48 -0.56
C LEU A 119 11.97 25.87 0.85
N PRO A 120 11.02 26.23 1.73
CA PRO A 120 10.96 25.65 3.07
C PRO A 120 10.37 24.24 3.03
N GLN A 121 10.71 23.41 4.01
CA GLN A 121 9.95 22.21 4.30
C GLN A 121 8.56 22.59 4.81
N VAL A 122 7.51 21.99 4.24
CA VAL A 122 6.12 22.32 4.57
C VAL A 122 5.37 21.08 5.06
N ALA A 123 4.53 21.27 6.06
CA ALA A 123 3.57 20.24 6.44
C ALA A 123 2.53 20.06 5.33
N LEU A 124 2.26 18.81 4.96
CA LEU A 124 1.24 18.50 3.97
C LEU A 124 -0.14 18.73 4.58
N ALA A 125 -0.91 19.57 3.92
CA ALA A 125 -2.28 19.87 4.30
C ALA A 125 -3.09 20.19 3.05
N ARG A 126 -4.39 19.96 3.12
CA ARG A 126 -5.32 20.27 2.03
C ARG A 126 -5.27 21.76 1.68
N PRO A 127 -4.92 22.12 0.43
CA PRO A 127 -4.87 23.51 0.02
C PRO A 127 -6.28 24.05 -0.24
N SER A 128 -6.49 25.34 0.05
CA SER A 128 -7.79 26.00 -0.20
C SER A 128 -8.03 26.35 -1.67
N SER A 129 -6.97 26.35 -2.48
CA SER A 129 -7.04 26.66 -3.93
C SER A 129 -5.79 26.17 -4.65
N ALA A 130 -5.92 25.90 -5.95
CA ALA A 130 -4.81 25.48 -6.80
C ALA A 130 -3.77 26.61 -7.00
N ILE A 131 -4.17 27.86 -6.88
CA ILE A 131 -3.27 29.00 -6.96
C ILE A 131 -2.86 29.44 -5.57
N GLY A 132 -1.65 29.07 -5.13
CA GLY A 132 -1.08 29.53 -3.86
C GLY A 132 -0.71 31.01 -3.90
N LYS A 133 -0.98 31.73 -2.81
CA LYS A 133 -0.64 33.16 -2.67
C LYS A 133 0.61 33.41 -1.83
N ASN A 134 1.28 32.36 -1.39
CA ASN A 134 2.59 32.37 -0.73
C ASN A 134 3.28 31.02 -0.96
N THR A 135 4.57 30.93 -0.68
CA THR A 135 5.39 29.74 -0.94
C THR A 135 4.82 28.47 -0.32
N VAL A 136 4.37 28.53 0.94
CA VAL A 136 3.80 27.37 1.65
C VAL A 136 2.56 26.83 0.93
N ARG A 137 1.59 27.73 0.64
CA ARG A 137 0.36 27.34 -0.06
C ARG A 137 0.62 26.88 -1.49
N SER A 138 1.62 27.48 -2.17
CA SER A 138 2.01 27.05 -3.53
C SER A 138 2.59 25.65 -3.53
N LEU A 139 3.46 25.32 -2.56
CA LEU A 139 4.00 23.97 -2.40
C LEU A 139 2.91 22.97 -2.04
N GLN A 140 2.04 23.29 -1.09
CA GLN A 140 0.92 22.43 -0.72
C GLN A 140 -0.01 22.14 -1.91
N ALA A 141 -0.37 23.19 -2.68
CA ALA A 141 -1.22 23.04 -3.85
C ALA A 141 -0.57 22.17 -4.94
N GLY A 142 0.70 22.46 -5.25
CA GLY A 142 1.45 21.68 -6.25
C GLY A 142 1.62 20.22 -5.87
N ILE A 143 1.91 19.94 -4.58
CA ILE A 143 2.08 18.54 -4.10
C ILE A 143 0.72 17.83 -4.05
N VAL A 144 -0.28 18.35 -3.35
CA VAL A 144 -1.53 17.65 -3.11
C VAL A 144 -2.33 17.47 -4.41
N PHE A 145 -2.55 18.54 -5.17
CA PHE A 145 -3.28 18.43 -6.44
C PHE A 145 -2.45 17.75 -7.54
N GLY A 146 -1.12 17.90 -7.50
CA GLY A 146 -0.23 17.18 -8.42
C GLY A 146 -0.30 15.67 -8.21
N PHE A 147 -0.33 15.19 -6.94
CA PHE A 147 -0.51 13.78 -6.63
C PHE A 147 -1.92 13.29 -6.93
N ALA A 148 -2.97 14.09 -6.72
CA ALA A 148 -4.32 13.74 -7.15
C ALA A 148 -4.36 13.49 -8.67
N GLY A 149 -3.79 14.39 -9.47
CA GLY A 149 -3.69 14.23 -10.92
C GLY A 149 -2.82 13.03 -11.35
N LEU A 150 -1.72 12.75 -10.64
CA LEU A 150 -0.90 11.56 -10.87
C LEU A 150 -1.72 10.28 -10.63
N VAL A 151 -2.48 10.23 -9.54
CA VAL A 151 -3.36 9.10 -9.22
C VAL A 151 -4.42 8.92 -10.31
N GLU A 152 -5.13 9.98 -10.67
CA GLU A 152 -6.14 9.91 -11.73
C GLU A 152 -5.54 9.42 -13.06
N GLY A 153 -4.41 9.99 -13.47
CA GLY A 153 -3.79 9.64 -14.73
C GLY A 153 -3.23 8.20 -14.79
N LEU A 154 -2.74 7.64 -13.67
CA LEU A 154 -2.30 6.24 -13.63
C LEU A 154 -3.47 5.28 -13.51
N VAL A 155 -4.46 5.59 -12.66
CA VAL A 155 -5.67 4.76 -12.51
C VAL A 155 -6.41 4.64 -13.84
N GLU A 156 -6.60 5.73 -14.58
CA GLU A 156 -7.25 5.69 -15.89
C GLU A 156 -6.51 4.78 -16.87
N ARG A 157 -5.18 4.82 -16.90
CA ARG A 157 -4.37 3.95 -17.76
C ARG A 157 -4.47 2.49 -17.38
N ILE A 158 -4.42 2.19 -16.07
CA ILE A 158 -4.53 0.80 -15.56
C ILE A 158 -5.96 0.28 -15.79
N LYS A 159 -7.00 1.10 -15.59
CA LYS A 159 -8.38 0.72 -15.92
C LYS A 159 -8.55 0.40 -17.41
N ALA A 160 -7.89 1.11 -18.30
CA ALA A 160 -7.91 0.80 -19.74
C ALA A 160 -7.36 -0.60 -20.05
N GLU A 161 -6.48 -1.13 -19.23
CA GLU A 161 -5.92 -2.50 -19.35
C GLU A 161 -6.77 -3.55 -18.63
N LEU A 162 -7.30 -3.25 -17.41
CA LEU A 162 -8.05 -4.17 -16.58
C LEU A 162 -9.56 -4.21 -16.88
N GLY A 163 -10.12 -3.09 -17.34
CA GLY A 163 -11.55 -2.85 -17.57
C GLY A 163 -12.11 -1.73 -16.69
N GLU A 164 -13.15 -1.07 -17.18
CA GLU A 164 -13.77 0.12 -16.55
C GLU A 164 -14.39 -0.18 -15.17
N ASP A 165 -14.90 -1.39 -14.95
CA ASP A 165 -15.53 -1.82 -13.69
C ASP A 165 -14.49 -2.10 -12.57
N THR A 166 -13.25 -1.63 -12.73
CA THR A 166 -12.16 -1.86 -11.77
C THR A 166 -12.35 -1.02 -10.52
N HIS A 167 -12.42 -1.67 -9.36
CA HIS A 167 -12.45 -1.02 -8.05
C HIS A 167 -11.11 -0.34 -7.74
N VAL A 168 -11.17 0.84 -7.11
CA VAL A 168 -9.96 1.60 -6.75
C VAL A 168 -9.95 1.89 -5.25
N ILE A 169 -9.05 1.22 -4.54
CA ILE A 169 -8.93 1.30 -3.10
C ILE A 169 -7.60 1.97 -2.74
N ALA A 170 -7.65 2.92 -1.82
CA ALA A 170 -6.45 3.57 -1.30
C ALA A 170 -6.10 3.05 0.10
N THR A 171 -4.80 3.05 0.40
CA THR A 171 -4.25 2.75 1.72
C THR A 171 -3.02 3.60 2.00
N GLY A 172 -2.50 3.54 3.22
CA GLY A 172 -1.33 4.30 3.65
C GLY A 172 -1.66 5.66 4.27
N GLY A 173 -0.67 6.23 4.97
CA GLY A 173 -0.87 7.35 5.89
C GLY A 173 -1.35 8.66 5.26
N LEU A 174 -1.29 8.81 3.94
CA LEU A 174 -1.75 10.02 3.23
C LEU A 174 -2.96 9.77 2.32
N ALA A 175 -3.56 8.59 2.38
CA ALA A 175 -4.74 8.26 1.58
C ALA A 175 -5.91 9.21 1.83
N GLU A 176 -6.20 9.52 3.11
CA GLU A 176 -7.25 10.45 3.50
C GLU A 176 -7.02 11.90 3.05
N LEU A 177 -5.75 12.30 2.86
CA LEU A 177 -5.41 13.63 2.35
C LEU A 177 -5.70 13.74 0.84
N ILE A 178 -5.45 12.67 0.09
CA ILE A 178 -5.55 12.68 -1.38
C ILE A 178 -6.96 12.29 -1.87
N MET A 179 -7.63 11.37 -1.20
CA MET A 179 -8.96 10.89 -1.62
C MET A 179 -9.95 12.03 -1.93
N PRO A 180 -10.09 13.09 -1.11
CA PRO A 180 -11.05 14.17 -1.38
C PRO A 180 -10.70 15.02 -2.62
N GLU A 181 -9.47 14.91 -3.13
CA GLU A 181 -8.96 15.69 -4.27
C GLU A 181 -8.97 14.90 -5.59
N THR A 182 -9.42 13.65 -5.56
CA THR A 182 -9.50 12.75 -6.72
C THR A 182 -10.90 12.15 -6.83
N ARG A 183 -11.30 11.80 -8.08
CA ARG A 183 -12.60 11.19 -8.37
C ARG A 183 -12.52 9.68 -8.56
N VAL A 184 -11.33 9.11 -8.55
CA VAL A 184 -11.12 7.71 -8.94
C VAL A 184 -11.01 6.77 -7.75
N ILE A 185 -10.71 7.27 -6.54
CA ILE A 185 -10.63 6.45 -5.33
C ILE A 185 -12.02 6.26 -4.74
N GLU A 186 -12.46 5.01 -4.60
CA GLU A 186 -13.78 4.63 -4.08
C GLU A 186 -13.79 4.51 -2.56
N ALA A 187 -12.69 4.00 -1.98
CA ALA A 187 -12.57 3.76 -0.55
C ALA A 187 -11.13 3.93 -0.06
N VAL A 188 -10.99 4.27 1.22
CA VAL A 188 -9.72 4.22 1.95
C VAL A 188 -9.81 3.12 2.99
N GLU A 189 -8.85 2.19 2.96
CA GLU A 189 -8.71 1.11 3.94
C GLU A 189 -7.33 1.20 4.61
N PRO A 190 -7.25 1.81 5.79
CA PRO A 190 -5.97 2.01 6.48
C PRO A 190 -5.28 0.70 6.87
N ASP A 191 -6.06 -0.32 7.20
CA ASP A 191 -5.58 -1.62 7.68
C ASP A 191 -5.45 -2.68 6.59
N LEU A 192 -5.49 -2.27 5.31
CA LEU A 192 -5.51 -3.18 4.16
C LEU A 192 -4.41 -4.24 4.22
N ALA A 193 -3.17 -3.82 4.51
CA ALA A 193 -2.03 -4.73 4.63
C ALA A 193 -2.19 -5.74 5.78
N LEU A 194 -2.74 -5.30 6.92
CA LEU A 194 -2.98 -6.17 8.07
C LEU A 194 -4.09 -7.19 7.78
N ILE A 195 -5.13 -6.78 7.10
CA ILE A 195 -6.22 -7.67 6.64
C ILE A 195 -5.66 -8.73 5.69
N GLY A 196 -4.85 -8.33 4.70
CA GLY A 196 -4.21 -9.25 3.77
C GLY A 196 -3.26 -10.23 4.45
N LEU A 197 -2.50 -9.75 5.43
CA LEU A 197 -1.59 -10.57 6.21
C LEU A 197 -2.35 -11.61 7.06
N LYS A 198 -3.48 -11.22 7.64
CA LYS A 198 -4.39 -12.13 8.35
C LYS A 198 -4.93 -13.21 7.41
N LEU A 199 -5.43 -12.84 6.23
CA LEU A 199 -5.94 -13.79 5.24
C LEU A 199 -4.86 -14.79 4.80
N LEU A 200 -3.63 -14.30 4.60
CA LEU A 200 -2.48 -15.13 4.29
C LEU A 200 -2.19 -16.15 5.40
N TYR A 201 -2.20 -15.70 6.65
CA TYR A 201 -1.99 -16.57 7.83
C TYR A 201 -3.05 -17.66 7.91
N GLU A 202 -4.34 -17.30 7.89
CA GLU A 202 -5.46 -18.24 7.98
C GLU A 202 -5.43 -19.28 6.85
N ARG A 203 -5.07 -18.88 5.62
CA ARG A 203 -4.93 -19.76 4.49
C ARG A 203 -3.85 -20.83 4.69
N ASN A 204 -2.69 -20.46 5.23
CA ASN A 204 -1.59 -21.39 5.42
C ASN A 204 -1.80 -22.31 6.63
N GLN A 205 -2.52 -21.86 7.66
CA GLN A 205 -2.91 -22.73 8.78
C GLN A 205 -3.90 -23.82 8.36
N ALA A 206 -4.79 -23.54 7.43
CA ALA A 206 -5.76 -24.52 6.91
C ALA A 206 -5.12 -25.65 6.09
N LEU A 207 -3.87 -25.50 5.65
CA LEU A 207 -3.13 -26.53 4.89
C LEU A 207 -2.33 -27.48 5.79
N ASP A 208 -2.10 -27.09 7.05
CA ASP A 208 -1.34 -27.88 8.03
C ASP A 208 -2.26 -28.86 8.81
N HIS A 209 -3.55 -28.91 8.50
CA HIS A 209 -4.58 -29.79 9.05
C HIS A 209 -5.23 -30.64 7.98
#